data_146a783f73ca6a59d8d52c6d0adb9b45
#
_entry.id   146a783f73ca6a59d8d52c6d0adb9b45
#
_cell.length_a   1.000
_cell.length_b   1.000
_cell.length_c   1.000
_cell.angle_alpha   90.00
_cell.angle_beta   90.00
_cell.angle_gamma   90.00
#
_symmetry.space_group_name_H-M   'P 1'
#
loop_
_entity.id
_entity.type
_entity.pdbx_description
1 polymer ?
#
loop_
_entity_poly.entity_id
_entity_poly.type
_entity_poly.pdbx_seq_one_letter_code
_entity_poly.pdbx_strand_id
1 'polypeptide(L)'
;MINGGHVIIYSKDAERDREFFKTVLKFNNVDVGGGWLIFKLPPSEIAVHPSDENDLHEFFLMTDDLDTEIARLKKAGIKCEPTSTQSYGFMTQIHLPGGGKLGLYQPRHERP
;
A
#
# COMPACT_ATOMS: atom_id res chain seq x y z
N MET A 1 15.30 -21.79 -2.85
CA MET A 1 13.87 -21.46 -3.07
C MET A 1 13.62 -20.00 -2.68
N ILE A 2 12.88 -19.26 -3.51
CA ILE A 2 12.44 -17.92 -3.16
C ILE A 2 11.35 -18.06 -2.10
N ASN A 3 11.42 -17.28 -1.01
CA ASN A 3 10.55 -17.46 0.15
C ASN A 3 9.91 -16.14 0.65
N GLY A 4 10.02 -15.05 -0.10
CA GLY A 4 9.38 -13.79 0.26
C GLY A 4 9.64 -12.69 -0.73
N GLY A 5 9.06 -11.53 -0.48
CA GLY A 5 9.29 -10.31 -1.23
C GLY A 5 9.55 -9.15 -0.28
N HIS A 6 10.25 -8.13 -0.76
CA HIS A 6 10.57 -6.94 0.00
C HIS A 6 10.26 -5.72 -0.87
N VAL A 7 9.37 -4.87 -0.40
CA VAL A 7 8.96 -3.66 -1.12
C VAL A 7 9.59 -2.46 -0.44
N ILE A 8 10.10 -1.53 -1.23
CA ILE A 8 10.69 -0.29 -0.71
C ILE A 8 9.87 0.89 -1.24
N ILE A 9 9.43 1.75 -0.34
CA ILE A 9 8.79 3.01 -0.65
C ILE A 9 9.78 4.13 -0.33
N TYR A 10 10.13 4.91 -1.32
CA TYR A 10 10.98 6.08 -1.12
C TYR A 10 10.11 7.27 -0.72
N SER A 11 10.48 7.96 0.35
CA SER A 11 9.68 9.04 0.91
C SER A 11 10.57 10.21 1.32
N LYS A 12 10.09 11.42 1.09
CA LYS A 12 10.76 12.63 1.58
C LYS A 12 10.65 12.80 3.09
N ASP A 13 9.70 12.10 3.71
CA ASP A 13 9.54 12.08 5.15
C ASP A 13 9.26 10.64 5.61
N ALA A 14 10.30 9.82 5.56
CA ALA A 14 10.21 8.40 5.87
C ALA A 14 9.75 8.13 7.30
N GLU A 15 10.14 8.98 8.25
CA GLU A 15 9.75 8.82 9.65
C GLU A 15 8.23 8.94 9.82
N ARG A 16 7.60 9.93 9.21
CA ARG A 16 6.14 10.10 9.26
C ARG A 16 5.41 8.97 8.57
N ASP A 17 5.93 8.50 7.46
CA ASP A 17 5.32 7.37 6.76
C ASP A 17 5.44 6.07 7.56
N ARG A 18 6.57 5.81 8.21
CA ARG A 18 6.73 4.66 9.11
C ARG A 18 5.72 4.72 10.26
N GLU A 19 5.53 5.90 10.84
CA GLU A 19 4.55 6.08 11.93
C GLU A 19 3.13 5.78 11.44
N PHE A 20 2.77 6.18 10.21
CA PHE A 20 1.51 5.86 9.58
C PHE A 20 1.30 4.34 9.45
N PHE A 21 2.29 3.61 8.95
CA PHE A 21 2.21 2.15 8.83
C PHE A 21 2.05 1.48 10.20
N LYS A 22 2.71 2.02 11.20
CA LYS A 22 2.67 1.48 12.56
C LYS A 22 1.35 1.76 13.27
N THR A 23 0.86 2.99 13.24
CA THR A 23 -0.25 3.44 14.10
C THR A 23 -1.60 3.44 13.40
N VAL A 24 -1.64 3.74 12.09
CA VAL A 24 -2.89 3.77 11.32
C VAL A 24 -3.18 2.42 10.69
N LEU A 25 -2.22 1.87 9.94
CA LEU A 25 -2.37 0.56 9.31
C LEU A 25 -2.14 -0.60 10.30
N LYS A 26 -1.43 -0.34 11.38
CA LYS A 26 -1.17 -1.30 12.48
C LYS A 26 -0.44 -2.55 12.00
N PHE A 27 0.48 -2.40 11.06
CA PHE A 27 1.31 -3.51 10.61
C PHE A 27 2.37 -3.84 11.67
N ASN A 28 2.56 -5.12 11.94
CA ASN A 28 3.64 -5.58 12.77
C ASN A 28 4.98 -5.18 12.14
N ASN A 29 5.97 -4.90 12.98
CA ASN A 29 7.24 -4.41 12.52
C ASN A 29 8.39 -4.88 13.40
N VAL A 30 9.60 -4.75 12.85
CA VAL A 30 10.84 -4.91 13.60
C VAL A 30 11.68 -3.65 13.38
N ASP A 31 12.38 -3.20 14.42
CA ASP A 31 13.33 -2.11 14.32
C ASP A 31 14.72 -2.73 14.08
N VAL A 32 15.29 -2.48 12.91
CA VAL A 32 16.62 -3.01 12.56
C VAL A 32 17.73 -2.05 12.95
N GLY A 33 17.42 -0.98 13.67
CA GLY A 33 18.36 -0.02 14.21
C GLY A 33 17.93 1.42 14.00
N GLY A 34 17.99 2.24 15.07
CA GLY A 34 17.78 3.68 15.00
C GLY A 34 16.41 4.15 14.47
N GLY A 35 15.36 3.36 14.66
CA GLY A 35 14.02 3.70 14.16
C GLY A 35 13.76 3.26 12.74
N TRP A 36 14.66 2.50 12.13
CA TRP A 36 14.48 1.96 10.79
C TRP A 36 13.57 0.74 10.85
N LEU A 37 12.27 0.97 10.72
CA LEU A 37 11.25 -0.06 10.84
C LEU A 37 11.06 -0.81 9.52
N ILE A 38 10.96 -2.14 9.62
CA ILE A 38 10.54 -3.00 8.51
C ILE A 38 9.20 -3.63 8.91
N PHE A 39 8.22 -3.53 8.04
CA PHE A 39 6.84 -3.96 8.32
C PHE A 39 6.52 -5.28 7.65
N LYS A 40 5.74 -6.09 8.34
CA LYS A 40 5.18 -7.32 7.78
C LYS A 40 4.00 -6.96 6.89
N LEU A 41 4.05 -7.40 5.62
CA LEU A 41 2.90 -7.27 4.73
C LEU A 41 1.94 -8.46 4.89
N PRO A 42 0.64 -8.24 4.62
CA PRO A 42 -0.28 -9.33 4.36
C PRO A 42 0.16 -10.16 3.14
N PRO A 43 -0.46 -11.32 2.88
CA PRO A 43 -0.20 -12.08 1.65
C PRO A 43 -0.30 -11.20 0.41
N SER A 44 0.59 -11.41 -0.54
CA SER A 44 0.73 -10.55 -1.72
C SER A 44 0.70 -11.36 -3.01
N GLU A 45 0.42 -10.68 -4.11
CA GLU A 45 0.40 -11.25 -5.44
C GLU A 45 1.22 -10.36 -6.38
N ILE A 46 1.56 -10.87 -7.56
CA ILE A 46 2.29 -10.11 -8.56
C ILE A 46 1.58 -10.23 -9.91
N ALA A 47 1.49 -9.12 -10.64
CA ALA A 47 1.00 -9.10 -12.00
C ALA A 47 2.03 -8.42 -12.90
N VAL A 48 2.15 -8.88 -14.13
CA VAL A 48 3.06 -8.30 -15.11
C VAL A 48 2.23 -7.70 -16.23
N HIS A 49 2.32 -6.39 -16.39
CA HIS A 49 1.58 -5.65 -17.41
C HIS A 49 2.51 -5.23 -18.55
N PRO A 50 2.03 -5.20 -19.80
CA PRO A 50 2.81 -4.64 -20.89
C PRO A 50 3.06 -3.15 -20.68
N SER A 51 4.25 -2.69 -21.08
CA SER A 51 4.67 -1.30 -20.94
C SER A 51 5.78 -1.01 -21.96
N ASP A 52 5.90 0.25 -22.34
CA ASP A 52 7.02 0.71 -23.15
C ASP A 52 8.31 0.92 -22.34
N GLU A 53 8.20 0.83 -21.00
CA GLU A 53 9.31 1.03 -20.08
C GLU A 53 9.51 -0.19 -19.19
N ASN A 54 10.77 -0.47 -18.85
CA ASN A 54 11.14 -1.46 -17.85
C ASN A 54 11.40 -0.78 -16.50
N ASP A 55 11.49 -1.59 -15.45
CA ASP A 55 11.90 -1.15 -14.11
C ASP A 55 10.90 -0.22 -13.41
N LEU A 56 9.68 -0.13 -13.92
CA LEU A 56 8.57 0.50 -13.23
C LEU A 56 7.86 -0.54 -12.37
N HIS A 57 7.63 -0.20 -11.11
CA HIS A 57 6.91 -1.05 -10.16
C HIS A 57 5.89 -0.20 -9.43
N GLU A 58 4.66 -0.70 -9.35
CA GLU A 58 3.62 -0.10 -8.54
C GLU A 58 3.29 -1.02 -7.38
N PHE A 59 2.99 -0.42 -6.24
CA PHE A 59 2.59 -1.19 -5.07
C PHE A 59 1.19 -0.78 -4.65
N PHE A 60 0.34 -1.79 -4.41
CA PHE A 60 -1.01 -1.61 -3.90
C PHE A 60 -1.17 -2.42 -2.63
N LEU A 61 -1.77 -1.83 -1.61
CA LEU A 61 -2.40 -2.60 -0.55
C LEU A 61 -3.72 -3.16 -1.07
N MET A 62 -4.16 -4.27 -0.54
CA MET A 62 -5.40 -4.92 -0.97
C MET A 62 -6.40 -4.98 0.17
N THR A 63 -7.68 -4.91 -0.19
CA THR A 63 -8.80 -5.05 0.75
C THR A 63 -9.96 -5.74 0.07
N ASP A 64 -10.82 -6.37 0.86
CA ASP A 64 -12.07 -6.94 0.37
C ASP A 64 -13.22 -5.91 0.39
N ASP A 65 -13.02 -4.76 1.04
CA ASP A 65 -14.03 -3.70 1.13
C ASP A 65 -13.37 -2.32 1.09
N LEU A 66 -13.27 -1.77 -0.12
CA LEU A 66 -12.59 -0.49 -0.34
C LEU A 66 -13.30 0.67 0.36
N ASP A 67 -14.63 0.72 0.30
CA ASP A 67 -15.38 1.82 0.88
C ASP A 67 -15.19 1.89 2.40
N THR A 68 -15.19 0.75 3.07
CA THR A 68 -14.95 0.67 4.51
C THR A 68 -13.54 1.14 4.88
N GLU A 69 -12.54 0.73 4.10
CA GLU A 69 -11.14 1.15 4.34
C GLU A 69 -10.95 2.65 4.11
N ILE A 70 -11.56 3.20 3.06
CA ILE A 70 -11.51 4.65 2.80
C ILE A 70 -12.14 5.43 3.95
N ALA A 71 -13.30 4.97 4.43
CA ALA A 71 -13.98 5.61 5.57
C ALA A 71 -13.11 5.57 6.84
N ARG A 72 -12.44 4.45 7.10
CA ARG A 72 -11.55 4.29 8.24
C ARG A 72 -10.34 5.23 8.15
N LEU A 73 -9.75 5.34 6.96
CA LEU A 73 -8.62 6.24 6.73
C LEU A 73 -9.03 7.71 6.89
N LYS A 74 -10.21 8.07 6.38
CA LYS A 74 -10.75 9.42 6.52
C LYS A 74 -10.93 9.79 7.99
N LYS A 75 -11.42 8.88 8.83
CA LYS A 75 -11.51 9.07 10.28
C LYS A 75 -10.16 9.33 10.92
N ALA A 76 -9.10 8.73 10.40
CA ALA A 76 -7.73 8.92 10.87
C ALA A 76 -7.07 10.18 10.29
N GLY A 77 -7.82 11.02 9.56
CA GLY A 77 -7.32 12.24 8.95
C GLY A 77 -6.54 12.02 7.65
N ILE A 78 -6.67 10.86 7.04
CA ILE A 78 -5.97 10.49 5.80
C ILE A 78 -6.92 10.69 4.61
N LYS A 79 -6.44 11.43 3.61
CA LYS A 79 -7.17 11.66 2.36
C LYS A 79 -6.89 10.55 1.35
N CYS A 80 -7.92 10.14 0.63
CA CYS A 80 -7.80 9.25 -0.52
C CYS A 80 -8.31 9.94 -1.78
N GLU A 81 -7.76 9.56 -2.94
CA GLU A 81 -8.26 10.00 -4.23
C GLU A 81 -9.66 9.42 -4.48
N PRO A 82 -10.45 10.00 -5.41
CA PRO A 82 -11.71 9.40 -5.82
C PRO A 82 -11.51 7.96 -6.31
N THR A 83 -12.46 7.09 -5.99
CA THR A 83 -12.40 5.68 -6.41
C THR A 83 -12.48 5.57 -7.93
N SER A 84 -11.56 4.79 -8.50
CA SER A 84 -11.56 4.41 -9.91
C SER A 84 -12.13 3.01 -10.04
N THR A 85 -13.11 2.84 -10.94
CA THR A 85 -13.74 1.55 -11.22
C THR A 85 -13.19 0.96 -12.51
N GLN A 86 -12.60 -0.22 -12.41
CA GLN A 86 -12.05 -0.96 -13.54
C GLN A 86 -12.73 -2.32 -13.65
N SER A 87 -12.59 -2.99 -14.79
CA SER A 87 -13.16 -4.34 -14.98
C SER A 87 -12.56 -5.35 -13.98
N TYR A 88 -11.33 -5.16 -13.56
CA TYR A 88 -10.61 -6.06 -12.66
C TYR A 88 -10.70 -5.66 -11.18
N GLY A 89 -11.27 -4.50 -10.87
CA GLY A 89 -11.44 -4.10 -9.48
C GLY A 89 -11.69 -2.61 -9.28
N PHE A 90 -11.72 -2.22 -8.01
CA PHE A 90 -11.86 -0.85 -7.57
C PHE A 90 -10.56 -0.41 -6.92
N MET A 91 -10.14 0.84 -7.18
CA MET A 91 -8.89 1.32 -6.64
C MET A 91 -8.95 2.79 -6.28
N THR A 92 -8.13 3.17 -5.32
CA THR A 92 -7.86 4.55 -4.96
C THR A 92 -6.37 4.71 -4.67
N GLN A 93 -5.97 5.91 -4.38
CA GLN A 93 -4.63 6.19 -3.86
C GLN A 93 -4.74 6.91 -2.53
N ILE A 94 -4.02 6.40 -1.55
CA ILE A 94 -3.91 6.98 -0.21
C ILE A 94 -2.85 8.07 -0.27
N HIS A 95 -3.15 9.24 0.28
CA HIS A 95 -2.15 10.30 0.45
C HIS A 95 -1.34 10.02 1.72
N LEU A 96 -0.08 9.62 1.56
CA LEU A 96 0.80 9.37 2.68
C LEU A 96 1.21 10.68 3.36
N PRO A 97 1.41 10.68 4.70
CA PRO A 97 1.84 11.87 5.42
C PRO A 97 3.13 12.49 4.91
N GLY A 98 4.03 11.68 4.36
CA GLY A 98 5.29 12.15 3.78
C GLY A 98 5.15 12.83 2.41
N GLY A 99 3.95 12.86 1.82
CA GLY A 99 3.63 13.54 0.57
C GLY A 99 3.51 12.63 -0.65
N GLY A 100 3.84 11.34 -0.53
CA GLY A 100 3.66 10.38 -1.61
C GLY A 100 2.26 9.80 -1.64
N LYS A 101 2.03 8.88 -2.58
CA LYS A 101 0.76 8.17 -2.71
C LYS A 101 0.99 6.67 -2.67
N LEU A 102 0.02 5.95 -2.14
CA LEU A 102 0.04 4.50 -2.04
C LEU A 102 -1.29 3.95 -2.55
N GLY A 103 -1.22 2.98 -3.48
CA GLY A 103 -2.41 2.36 -4.03
C GLY A 103 -3.17 1.52 -3.00
N LEU A 104 -4.49 1.53 -3.11
CA LEU A 104 -5.37 0.65 -2.35
C LEU A 104 -6.38 0.04 -3.32
N TYR A 105 -6.49 -1.29 -3.33
CA TYR A 105 -7.12 -2.05 -4.38
C TYR A 105 -8.06 -3.12 -3.82
N GLN A 106 -9.29 -3.12 -4.32
CA GLN A 106 -10.27 -4.19 -4.08
C GLN A 106 -10.41 -5.00 -5.35
N PRO A 107 -9.89 -6.24 -5.41
CA PRO A 107 -9.97 -7.04 -6.63
C PRO A 107 -11.39 -7.53 -6.90
N ARG A 108 -11.72 -7.68 -8.19
CA ARG A 108 -12.88 -8.44 -8.68
C ARG A 108 -12.48 -9.82 -9.18
N HIS A 109 -11.18 -10.06 -9.28
CA HIS A 109 -10.66 -11.38 -9.66
C HIS A 109 -10.42 -12.25 -8.43
N GLU A 110 -10.29 -13.54 -8.67
CA GLU A 110 -9.88 -14.49 -7.64
C GLU A 110 -8.43 -14.23 -7.23
N ARG A 111 -8.16 -14.38 -5.95
CA ARG A 111 -6.78 -14.30 -5.46
C ARG A 111 -6.08 -15.66 -5.61
N PRO A 112 -4.85 -15.69 -6.13
CA PRO A 112 -4.09 -16.94 -6.22
C PRO A 112 -3.71 -17.50 -4.85
#